data_3295c3f70e272c0c81042ff5427d0b15
#
_entry.id   3295c3f70e272c0c81042ff5427d0b15
#
_cell.length_a   1.000
_cell.length_b   1.000
_cell.length_c   1.000
_cell.angle_alpha   90.00
_cell.angle_beta   90.00
_cell.angle_gamma   90.00
#
_symmetry.space_group_name_H-M   'P 1'
#
loop_
_entity.id
_entity.type
_entity.pdbx_description
1 polymer ?
#
loop_
_entity_poly.entity_id
_entity_poly.type
_entity_poly.pdbx_seq_one_letter_code
_entity_poly.pdbx_strand_id
1 'polypeptide(L)'
;MKADTTSALNAEALEELRPEQQLGKTALLLAAVCVAAWFSNMINGAPLLQALPGMILLYVMVMIGLVIGRFAPFYLPSVAWVSLVSIVMTLPFFPGNGWIVGQLAHVNFLAVVTPVLAYAGLALTGREFTMFRQTGWKLVVVSLLVFTGTFVASAFIAHLII
;
A
#
# COMPACT_ATOMS: atom_id res chain seq x y z
N MET A 1 -17.74 -15.44 30.73
CA MET A 1 -17.54 -14.28 29.88
C MET A 1 -16.06 -13.87 29.68
N LYS A 2 -15.10 -14.25 30.56
CA LYS A 2 -13.66 -14.06 30.35
C LYS A 2 -12.97 -15.15 29.52
N ALA A 3 -13.54 -16.35 29.43
CA ALA A 3 -12.98 -17.48 28.70
C ALA A 3 -13.11 -17.33 27.17
N ASP A 4 -14.18 -16.69 26.70
CA ASP A 4 -14.42 -16.49 25.26
C ASP A 4 -13.47 -15.47 24.62
N THR A 5 -13.10 -14.43 25.36
CA THR A 5 -12.18 -13.38 24.85
C THR A 5 -10.75 -13.91 24.72
N THR A 6 -10.34 -14.80 25.61
CA THR A 6 -8.99 -15.41 25.57
C THR A 6 -8.88 -16.44 24.45
N SER A 7 -9.95 -17.18 24.16
CA SER A 7 -9.99 -18.12 23.05
C SER A 7 -10.02 -17.40 21.68
N ALA A 8 -10.71 -16.26 21.58
CA ALA A 8 -10.72 -15.45 20.38
C ALA A 8 -9.36 -14.79 20.11
N LEU A 9 -8.72 -14.26 21.16
CA LEU A 9 -7.36 -13.69 21.05
C LEU A 9 -6.30 -14.75 20.70
N ASN A 10 -6.46 -15.96 21.22
CA ASN A 10 -5.56 -17.07 20.86
C ASN A 10 -5.84 -17.59 19.44
N ALA A 11 -7.07 -17.56 18.96
CA ALA A 11 -7.40 -17.91 17.58
C ALA A 11 -6.86 -16.88 16.58
N GLU A 12 -6.97 -15.58 16.88
CA GLU A 12 -6.35 -14.51 16.09
C GLU A 12 -4.81 -14.62 16.09
N ALA A 13 -4.20 -14.87 17.25
CA ALA A 13 -2.75 -15.07 17.35
C ALA A 13 -2.27 -16.32 16.61
N LEU A 14 -3.06 -17.41 16.59
CA LEU A 14 -2.76 -18.62 15.84
C LEU A 14 -3.00 -18.45 14.33
N GLU A 15 -3.87 -17.57 13.93
CA GLU A 15 -4.09 -17.19 12.52
C GLU A 15 -2.94 -16.32 12.00
N GLU A 16 -2.37 -15.45 12.83
CA GLU A 16 -1.13 -14.72 12.54
C GLU A 16 0.10 -15.64 12.36
N LEU A 17 0.08 -16.84 12.97
CA LEU A 17 1.21 -17.79 12.93
C LEU A 17 1.21 -18.71 11.68
N ARG A 18 0.27 -18.60 10.75
CA ARG A 18 0.24 -19.37 9.50
C ARG A 18 0.58 -18.52 8.27
N PRO A 19 1.86 -18.28 8.00
CA PRO A 19 2.30 -17.38 6.94
C PRO A 19 1.93 -17.86 5.51
N GLU A 20 1.67 -19.15 5.31
CA GLU A 20 1.33 -19.67 3.98
C GLU A 20 -0.11 -19.35 3.56
N GLN A 21 -1.05 -19.36 4.50
CA GLN A 21 -2.45 -18.99 4.21
C GLN A 21 -2.64 -17.47 4.03
N GLN A 22 -1.78 -16.66 4.64
CA GLN A 22 -1.87 -15.19 4.52
C GLN A 22 -1.51 -14.71 3.12
N LEU A 23 -0.49 -15.27 2.45
CA LEU A 23 -0.13 -14.85 1.09
C LEU A 23 -1.23 -15.12 0.09
N GLY A 24 -1.89 -16.28 0.15
CA GLY A 24 -3.00 -16.61 -0.73
C GLY A 24 -4.21 -15.70 -0.52
N LYS A 25 -4.59 -15.47 0.74
CA LYS A 25 -5.68 -14.55 1.10
C LYS A 25 -5.33 -13.11 0.68
N THR A 26 -4.12 -12.66 0.95
CA THR A 26 -3.64 -11.32 0.56
C THR A 26 -3.61 -11.14 -0.95
N ALA A 27 -3.14 -12.15 -1.70
CA ALA A 27 -3.13 -12.12 -3.16
C ALA A 27 -4.55 -12.03 -3.73
N LEU A 28 -5.50 -12.79 -3.17
CA LEU A 28 -6.89 -12.77 -3.59
C LEU A 28 -7.56 -11.43 -3.27
N LEU A 29 -7.33 -10.87 -2.09
CA LEU A 29 -7.82 -9.55 -1.71
C LEU A 29 -7.23 -8.46 -2.61
N LEU A 30 -5.92 -8.51 -2.88
CA LEU A 30 -5.26 -7.58 -3.82
C LEU A 30 -5.81 -7.70 -5.22
N ALA A 31 -6.08 -8.92 -5.71
CA ALA A 31 -6.72 -9.13 -6.99
C ALA A 31 -8.12 -8.49 -7.04
N ALA A 32 -8.92 -8.68 -6.00
CA ALA A 32 -10.24 -8.05 -5.88
C ALA A 32 -10.15 -6.51 -5.88
N VAL A 33 -9.20 -5.95 -5.14
CA VAL A 33 -8.94 -4.50 -5.12
C VAL A 33 -8.48 -4.00 -6.49
N CYS A 34 -7.59 -4.75 -7.18
CA CYS A 34 -7.16 -4.41 -8.53
C CYS A 34 -8.33 -4.40 -9.52
N VAL A 35 -9.21 -5.38 -9.44
CA VAL A 35 -10.43 -5.42 -10.29
C VAL A 35 -11.33 -4.22 -9.99
N ALA A 36 -11.56 -3.90 -8.72
CA ALA A 36 -12.35 -2.74 -8.32
C ALA A 36 -11.72 -1.42 -8.82
N ALA A 37 -10.40 -1.27 -8.67
CA ALA A 37 -9.66 -0.12 -9.17
C ALA A 37 -9.68 -0.03 -10.71
N TRP A 38 -9.66 -1.17 -11.40
CA TRP A 38 -9.79 -1.22 -12.86
C TRP A 38 -11.15 -0.70 -13.33
N PHE A 39 -12.25 -1.13 -12.67
CA PHE A 39 -13.58 -0.57 -12.94
C PHE A 39 -13.66 0.93 -12.61
N SER A 40 -13.06 1.35 -11.49
CA SER A 40 -12.98 2.77 -11.12
C SER A 40 -12.23 3.60 -12.18
N ASN A 41 -11.19 3.02 -12.78
CA ASN A 41 -10.43 3.66 -13.85
C ASN A 41 -11.29 3.92 -15.10
N MET A 42 -12.20 3.01 -15.42
CA MET A 42 -13.18 3.18 -16.50
C MET A 42 -14.11 4.39 -16.26
N ILE A 43 -14.61 4.53 -15.03
CA ILE A 43 -15.51 5.64 -14.65
C ILE A 43 -14.80 6.99 -14.78
N ASN A 44 -13.50 7.04 -14.57
CA ASN A 44 -12.66 8.23 -14.69
C ASN A 44 -12.16 8.50 -16.12
N GLY A 45 -12.78 7.87 -17.13
CA GLY A 45 -12.55 8.18 -18.55
C GLY A 45 -11.32 7.53 -19.18
N ALA A 46 -10.61 6.67 -18.47
CA ALA A 46 -9.51 5.92 -19.07
C ALA A 46 -10.05 4.71 -19.87
N PRO A 47 -9.51 4.45 -21.07
CA PRO A 47 -9.94 3.29 -21.87
C PRO A 47 -9.62 1.99 -21.12
N LEU A 48 -10.63 1.16 -20.91
CA LEU A 48 -10.56 -0.07 -20.12
C LEU A 48 -9.41 -1.00 -20.53
N LEU A 49 -9.25 -1.18 -21.84
CA LEU A 49 -8.20 -2.03 -22.41
C LEU A 49 -6.79 -1.46 -22.27
N GLN A 50 -6.64 -0.14 -22.27
CA GLN A 50 -5.32 0.50 -22.16
C GLN A 50 -4.80 0.53 -20.71
N ALA A 51 -5.69 0.57 -19.73
CA ALA A 51 -5.33 0.54 -18.32
C ALA A 51 -5.02 -0.88 -17.80
N LEU A 52 -5.50 -1.91 -18.49
CA LEU A 52 -5.38 -3.31 -18.05
C LEU A 52 -3.92 -3.76 -17.88
N PRO A 53 -3.00 -3.53 -18.83
CA PRO A 53 -1.60 -3.92 -18.66
C PRO A 53 -0.94 -3.21 -17.47
N GLY A 54 -1.25 -1.92 -17.26
CA GLY A 54 -0.75 -1.15 -16.13
C GLY A 54 -1.24 -1.71 -14.79
N MET A 55 -2.50 -2.11 -14.69
CA MET A 55 -3.06 -2.73 -13.49
C MET A 55 -2.45 -4.10 -13.19
N ILE A 56 -2.23 -4.93 -14.22
CA ILE A 56 -1.53 -6.22 -14.06
C ILE A 56 -0.10 -5.98 -13.58
N LEU A 57 0.59 -4.99 -14.15
CA LEU A 57 1.94 -4.61 -13.75
C LEU A 57 2.00 -4.19 -12.27
N LEU A 58 1.08 -3.34 -11.83
CA LEU A 58 0.97 -2.96 -10.42
C LEU A 58 0.77 -4.16 -9.52
N TYR A 59 -0.13 -5.06 -9.88
CA TYR A 59 -0.37 -6.30 -9.13
C TYR A 59 0.90 -7.16 -9.03
N VAL A 60 1.62 -7.35 -10.14
CA VAL A 60 2.87 -8.12 -10.18
C VAL A 60 3.95 -7.48 -9.32
N MET A 61 4.12 -6.16 -9.40
CA MET A 61 5.09 -5.41 -8.57
C MET A 61 4.80 -5.59 -7.06
N VAL A 62 3.53 -5.49 -6.68
CA VAL A 62 3.11 -5.71 -5.28
C VAL A 62 3.38 -7.14 -4.85
N MET A 63 3.06 -8.13 -5.68
CA MET A 63 3.30 -9.54 -5.37
C MET A 63 4.79 -9.84 -5.22
N ILE A 64 5.64 -9.33 -6.12
CA ILE A 64 7.09 -9.47 -6.01
C ILE A 64 7.60 -8.85 -4.70
N GLY A 65 7.14 -7.64 -4.37
CA GLY A 65 7.52 -6.96 -3.14
C GLY A 65 7.11 -7.72 -1.87
N LEU A 66 5.91 -8.31 -1.86
CA LEU A 66 5.44 -9.14 -0.74
C LEU A 66 6.24 -10.44 -0.60
N VAL A 67 6.56 -11.08 -1.71
CA VAL A 67 7.38 -12.29 -1.73
C VAL A 67 8.79 -12.00 -1.23
N ILE A 68 9.42 -10.93 -1.73
CA ILE A 68 10.76 -10.51 -1.26
C ILE A 68 10.72 -10.17 0.22
N GLY A 69 9.72 -9.41 0.67
CA GLY A 69 9.55 -9.05 2.08
C GLY A 69 9.41 -10.25 3.01
N ARG A 70 8.88 -11.36 2.51
CA ARG A 70 8.76 -12.60 3.27
C ARG A 70 10.10 -13.34 3.44
N PHE A 71 10.93 -13.31 2.39
CA PHE A 71 12.23 -14.01 2.40
C PHE A 71 13.37 -13.15 2.95
N ALA A 72 13.15 -11.84 3.06
CA ALA A 72 14.18 -10.91 3.52
C ALA A 72 14.46 -11.09 5.01
N PRO A 73 15.75 -11.21 5.41
CA PRO A 73 16.14 -11.37 6.81
C PRO A 73 16.02 -10.06 7.63
N PHE A 74 15.57 -8.97 7.01
CA PHE A 74 15.45 -7.68 7.66
C PHE A 74 14.00 -7.40 8.08
N TYR A 75 13.84 -6.87 9.28
CA TYR A 75 12.55 -6.48 9.85
C TYR A 75 12.05 -5.16 9.24
N LEU A 76 11.72 -5.19 7.95
CA LEU A 76 11.12 -4.05 7.28
C LEU A 76 9.62 -4.33 7.02
N PRO A 77 8.75 -3.32 7.15
CA PRO A 77 7.35 -3.46 6.80
C PRO A 77 7.20 -3.89 5.33
N SER A 78 6.21 -4.73 5.04
CA SER A 78 5.96 -5.24 3.67
C SER A 78 5.80 -4.11 2.64
N VAL A 79 5.24 -2.97 3.08
CA VAL A 79 5.09 -1.77 2.23
C VAL A 79 6.43 -1.23 1.76
N ALA A 80 7.48 -1.27 2.60
CA ALA A 80 8.82 -0.81 2.21
C ALA A 80 9.41 -1.67 1.09
N TRP A 81 9.22 -2.99 1.14
CA TRP A 81 9.67 -3.90 0.09
C TRP A 81 8.93 -3.68 -1.22
N VAL A 82 7.60 -3.50 -1.15
CA VAL A 82 6.78 -3.18 -2.33
C VAL A 82 7.22 -1.87 -2.95
N SER A 83 7.45 -0.84 -2.15
CA SER A 83 7.92 0.46 -2.63
C SER A 83 9.31 0.37 -3.28
N LEU A 84 10.23 -0.38 -2.65
CA LEU A 84 11.58 -0.58 -3.20
C LEU A 84 11.55 -1.28 -4.55
N VAL A 85 10.77 -2.35 -4.69
CA VAL A 85 10.59 -3.06 -5.97
C VAL A 85 10.02 -2.13 -7.03
N SER A 86 8.98 -1.37 -6.70
CA SER A 86 8.33 -0.44 -7.63
C SER A 86 9.31 0.65 -8.10
N ILE A 87 10.09 1.23 -7.18
CA ILE A 87 11.11 2.22 -7.51
C ILE A 87 12.16 1.61 -8.44
N VAL A 88 12.75 0.46 -8.09
CA VAL A 88 13.80 -0.18 -8.90
C VAL A 88 13.30 -0.49 -10.31
N MET A 89 12.07 -0.99 -10.45
CA MET A 89 11.52 -1.33 -11.77
C MET A 89 11.20 -0.10 -12.63
N THR A 90 11.00 1.06 -12.03
CA THR A 90 10.71 2.31 -12.74
C THR A 90 11.94 3.19 -13.01
N LEU A 91 13.09 2.83 -12.43
CA LEU A 91 14.33 3.59 -12.66
C LEU A 91 14.86 3.46 -14.10
N PRO A 92 15.50 4.51 -14.64
CA PRO A 92 15.96 4.55 -16.05
C PRO A 92 16.95 3.44 -16.45
N PHE A 93 17.69 2.90 -15.50
CA PHE A 93 18.66 1.83 -15.77
C PHE A 93 18.04 0.42 -15.75
N PHE A 94 16.76 0.29 -15.38
CA PHE A 94 16.10 -1.01 -15.43
C PHE A 94 15.74 -1.39 -16.88
N PRO A 95 16.10 -2.60 -17.35
CA PRO A 95 15.78 -3.01 -18.70
C PRO A 95 14.26 -3.10 -18.87
N GLY A 96 13.71 -2.35 -19.83
CA GLY A 96 12.27 -2.30 -20.08
C GLY A 96 11.49 -1.23 -19.29
N ASN A 97 12.18 -0.34 -18.55
CA ASN A 97 11.53 0.71 -17.78
C ASN A 97 10.58 1.58 -18.62
N GLY A 98 10.99 1.92 -19.86
CA GLY A 98 10.19 2.74 -20.77
C GLY A 98 8.83 2.11 -21.09
N TRP A 99 8.80 0.78 -21.30
CA TRP A 99 7.55 0.06 -21.48
C TRP A 99 6.72 0.03 -20.17
N ILE A 100 7.36 -0.28 -19.04
CA ILE A 100 6.72 -0.32 -17.72
C ILE A 100 6.07 1.02 -17.39
N VAL A 101 6.83 2.11 -17.46
CA VAL A 101 6.35 3.47 -17.17
C VAL A 101 5.26 3.88 -18.17
N GLY A 102 5.40 3.53 -19.44
CA GLY A 102 4.39 3.77 -20.47
C GLY A 102 3.06 3.08 -20.15
N GLN A 103 3.08 1.83 -19.68
CA GLN A 103 1.86 1.13 -19.26
C GLN A 103 1.25 1.70 -17.98
N LEU A 104 2.08 2.08 -17.03
CA LEU A 104 1.61 2.70 -15.78
C LEU A 104 0.99 4.08 -16.00
N ALA A 105 1.45 4.82 -17.01
CA ALA A 105 0.90 6.13 -17.37
C ALA A 105 -0.58 6.09 -17.80
N HIS A 106 -1.07 4.93 -18.26
CA HIS A 106 -2.48 4.73 -18.58
C HIS A 106 -3.38 4.46 -17.37
N VAL A 107 -2.79 4.24 -16.19
CA VAL A 107 -3.53 4.01 -14.95
C VAL A 107 -3.79 5.35 -14.27
N ASN A 108 -5.06 5.67 -14.04
CA ASN A 108 -5.42 6.88 -13.32
C ASN A 108 -5.11 6.70 -11.83
N PHE A 109 -4.24 7.54 -11.30
CA PHE A 109 -3.84 7.52 -9.90
C PHE A 109 -5.04 7.63 -8.95
N LEU A 110 -5.98 8.51 -9.23
CA LEU A 110 -7.17 8.69 -8.38
C LEU A 110 -8.04 7.44 -8.35
N ALA A 111 -8.15 6.72 -9.47
CA ALA A 111 -8.91 5.48 -9.53
C ALA A 111 -8.33 4.38 -8.62
N VAL A 112 -7.01 4.35 -8.45
CA VAL A 112 -6.33 3.37 -7.57
C VAL A 112 -6.40 3.81 -6.09
N VAL A 113 -6.26 5.10 -5.83
CA VAL A 113 -6.20 5.63 -4.46
C VAL A 113 -7.60 5.74 -3.83
N THR A 114 -8.64 6.02 -4.61
CA THR A 114 -10.02 6.22 -4.09
C THR A 114 -10.54 5.04 -3.27
N PRO A 115 -10.43 3.76 -3.69
CA PRO A 115 -10.87 2.63 -2.87
C PRO A 115 -10.08 2.51 -1.56
N VAL A 116 -8.79 2.83 -1.59
CA VAL A 116 -7.91 2.79 -0.39
C VAL A 116 -8.31 3.87 0.60
N LEU A 117 -8.59 5.09 0.13
CA LEU A 117 -9.05 6.18 0.98
C LEU A 117 -10.45 5.90 1.55
N ALA A 118 -11.35 5.35 0.75
CA ALA A 118 -12.67 4.94 1.21
C ALA A 118 -12.57 3.88 2.31
N TYR A 119 -11.72 2.86 2.12
CA TYR A 119 -11.46 1.84 3.14
C TYR A 119 -10.85 2.45 4.40
N ALA A 120 -9.85 3.32 4.27
CA ALA A 120 -9.25 4.00 5.42
C ALA A 120 -10.28 4.82 6.20
N GLY A 121 -11.21 5.49 5.52
CA GLY A 121 -12.30 6.24 6.15
C GLY A 121 -13.30 5.34 6.89
N LEU A 122 -13.61 4.17 6.32
CA LEU A 122 -14.53 3.19 6.92
C LEU A 122 -13.89 2.38 8.05
N ALA A 123 -12.56 2.17 8.00
CA ALA A 123 -11.82 1.42 9.01
C ALA A 123 -11.61 2.20 10.32
N LEU A 124 -11.87 3.52 10.32
CA LEU A 124 -11.84 4.33 11.54
C LEU A 124 -12.99 3.92 12.47
N THR A 125 -12.69 2.96 13.34
CA THR A 125 -13.64 2.46 14.35
C THR A 125 -13.62 3.34 15.59
N GLY A 126 -14.63 3.22 16.44
CA GLY A 126 -14.69 3.96 17.70
C GLY A 126 -13.49 3.74 18.63
N ARG A 127 -12.76 2.63 18.45
CA ARG A 127 -11.56 2.28 19.22
C ARG A 127 -10.39 3.19 18.82
N GLU A 128 -10.14 3.36 17.52
CA GLU A 128 -9.11 4.27 17.02
C GLU A 128 -9.42 5.70 17.38
N PHE A 129 -10.70 6.10 17.33
CA PHE A 129 -11.13 7.43 17.75
C PHE A 129 -10.86 7.68 19.24
N THR A 130 -11.04 6.68 20.08
CA THR A 130 -10.73 6.78 21.52
C THR A 130 -9.22 6.90 21.77
N MET A 131 -8.41 6.11 21.06
CA MET A 131 -6.94 6.23 21.10
C MET A 131 -6.48 7.60 20.62
N PHE A 132 -7.05 8.09 19.53
CA PHE A 132 -6.77 9.42 18.99
C PHE A 132 -7.10 10.52 20.02
N ARG A 133 -8.23 10.41 20.71
CA ARG A 133 -8.64 11.37 21.75
C ARG A 133 -7.70 11.36 22.96
N GLN A 134 -7.17 10.20 23.34
CA GLN A 134 -6.24 10.08 24.47
C GLN A 134 -4.82 10.59 24.14
N THR A 135 -4.39 10.44 22.88
CA THR A 135 -3.03 10.77 22.44
C THR A 135 -3.00 12.05 21.58
N GLY A 136 -4.16 12.64 21.29
CA GLY A 136 -4.41 13.60 20.22
C GLY A 136 -3.40 14.73 20.08
N TRP A 137 -3.04 15.41 21.17
CA TRP A 137 -2.06 16.51 21.09
C TRP A 137 -0.66 16.05 20.67
N LYS A 138 -0.19 14.92 21.22
CA LYS A 138 1.11 14.35 20.83
C LYS A 138 1.13 13.94 19.36
N LEU A 139 0.03 13.38 18.90
CA LEU A 139 -0.14 12.94 17.50
C LEU A 139 -0.13 14.13 16.54
N VAL A 140 -0.79 15.23 16.89
CA VAL A 140 -0.78 16.46 16.10
C VAL A 140 0.63 17.05 15.99
N VAL A 141 1.36 17.14 17.10
CA VAL A 141 2.74 17.67 17.11
C VAL A 141 3.66 16.77 16.27
N VAL A 142 3.59 15.45 16.45
CA VAL A 142 4.39 14.51 15.67
C VAL A 142 4.04 14.58 14.19
N SER A 143 2.76 14.65 13.83
CA SER A 143 2.32 14.77 12.43
C SER A 143 2.84 16.05 11.78
N LEU A 144 2.76 17.19 12.47
CA LEU A 144 3.30 18.44 11.97
C LEU A 144 4.82 18.39 11.78
N LEU A 145 5.54 17.81 12.74
CA LEU A 145 6.99 17.64 12.62
C LEU A 145 7.38 16.73 11.46
N VAL A 146 6.68 15.60 11.30
CA VAL A 146 6.93 14.67 10.20
C VAL A 146 6.59 15.32 8.87
N PHE A 147 5.47 16.02 8.76
CA PHE A 147 5.07 16.71 7.54
C PHE A 147 6.07 17.80 7.14
N THR A 148 6.45 18.65 8.09
CA THR A 148 7.42 19.70 7.86
C THR A 148 8.81 19.13 7.54
N GLY A 149 9.23 18.11 8.27
CA GLY A 149 10.52 17.44 8.07
C GLY A 149 10.63 16.79 6.69
N THR A 150 9.62 16.05 6.27
CA THR A 150 9.58 15.42 4.94
C THR A 150 9.54 16.45 3.84
N PHE A 151 8.74 17.50 3.97
CA PHE A 151 8.67 18.56 2.97
C PHE A 151 10.00 19.31 2.83
N VAL A 152 10.58 19.75 3.93
CA VAL A 152 11.87 20.46 3.94
C VAL A 152 13.00 19.58 3.42
N ALA A 153 13.06 18.31 3.85
CA ALA A 153 14.08 17.38 3.39
C ALA A 153 13.95 17.13 1.87
N SER A 154 12.74 16.92 1.37
CA SER A 154 12.50 16.73 -0.07
C SER A 154 12.87 17.96 -0.89
N ALA A 155 12.48 19.16 -0.42
CA ALA A 155 12.81 20.40 -1.07
C ALA A 155 14.33 20.66 -1.08
N PHE A 156 15.01 20.35 0.02
CA PHE A 156 16.46 20.49 0.13
C PHE A 156 17.19 19.55 -0.82
N ILE A 157 16.78 18.28 -0.88
CA ILE A 157 17.36 17.30 -1.82
C ILE A 157 17.11 17.73 -3.27
N ALA A 158 15.90 18.17 -3.60
CA ALA A 158 15.57 18.64 -4.93
C ALA A 158 16.45 19.85 -5.33
N HIS A 159 16.65 20.81 -4.41
CA HIS A 159 17.51 21.98 -4.65
C HIS A 159 18.99 21.63 -4.81
N LEU A 160 19.44 20.52 -4.25
CA LEU A 160 20.84 20.04 -4.36
C LEU A 160 21.10 19.34 -5.71
N ILE A 161 20.04 18.81 -6.35
CA ILE A 161 20.14 18.02 -7.59
C ILE A 161 19.89 18.90 -8.84
N ILE A 162 19.12 19.97 -8.69
CA ILE A 162 18.80 20.93 -9.74
C ILE A 162 19.77 22.10 -9.73
#